data_de242cd51e08f6fbaae54f830a9ce247
#
_entry.id   de242cd51e08f6fbaae54f830a9ce247
#
_cell.length_a   1.000
_cell.length_b   1.000
_cell.length_c   1.000
_cell.angle_alpha   90.00
_cell.angle_beta   90.00
_cell.angle_gamma   90.00
#
_symmetry.space_group_name_H-M   'P 1'
#
loop_
_entity.id
_entity.type
_entity.pdbx_description
1 polymer ?
#
loop_
_entity_poly.entity_id
_entity_poly.type
_entity_poly.pdbx_seq_one_letter_code
_entity_poly.pdbx_strand_id
1 'polypeptide(L)'
;MVNTNVTPSTNNARLVGLRFFFETTCKQPEMKDCLHFRTEPRKLPVVFSAEEVFEILRVAPGPRLKYRAALSISYGTGVRASEVCNLKVTDIDSDRMLVHVEKGKGGKDRKVMLSPGLLELLRDSWREAPPDGWLFPGKPRINPLSPRQLHRAFSAANCASCRPSRSVARKRSAPVSV
;
A
#
# COMPACT_ATOMS: atom_id res chain seq x y z
N MET A 1 35.58 -10.57 -1.75
CA MET A 1 34.17 -10.78 -2.17
C MET A 1 33.28 -9.93 -1.30
N VAL A 2 32.74 -8.85 -1.83
CA VAL A 2 31.86 -7.94 -1.08
C VAL A 2 30.47 -8.59 -1.03
N ASN A 3 30.12 -9.12 0.14
CA ASN A 3 28.84 -9.77 0.41
C ASN A 3 27.78 -8.67 0.62
N THR A 4 27.35 -8.04 -0.47
CA THR A 4 26.24 -7.11 -0.44
C THR A 4 24.94 -7.89 -0.43
N ASN A 5 24.21 -7.83 0.65
CA ASN A 5 22.84 -8.40 0.84
C ASN A 5 21.80 -7.68 -0.07
N VAL A 6 22.10 -7.60 -1.37
CA VAL A 6 21.24 -6.94 -2.36
C VAL A 6 20.25 -7.95 -2.91
N THR A 7 18.98 -7.61 -2.90
CA THR A 7 17.93 -8.48 -3.46
C THR A 7 18.14 -8.68 -4.98
N PRO A 8 17.74 -9.84 -5.55
CA PRO A 8 17.85 -10.09 -6.99
C PRO A 8 17.22 -8.99 -7.84
N SER A 9 16.07 -8.45 -7.43
CA SER A 9 15.39 -7.36 -8.11
C SER A 9 16.22 -6.08 -8.19
N THR A 10 16.81 -5.67 -7.07
CA THR A 10 17.69 -4.50 -7.03
C THR A 10 18.95 -4.72 -7.87
N ASN A 11 19.51 -5.94 -7.85
CA ASN A 11 20.66 -6.27 -8.66
C ASN A 11 20.33 -6.21 -10.17
N ASN A 12 19.18 -6.78 -10.56
CA ASN A 12 18.71 -6.76 -11.94
C ASN A 12 18.44 -5.33 -12.44
N ALA A 13 17.87 -4.47 -11.61
CA ALA A 13 17.69 -3.05 -11.96
C ALA A 13 19.02 -2.33 -12.21
N ARG A 14 20.03 -2.59 -11.38
CA ARG A 14 21.39 -2.05 -11.60
C ARG A 14 22.02 -2.57 -12.88
N LEU A 15 21.84 -3.87 -13.19
CA LEU A 15 22.35 -4.48 -14.43
C LEU A 15 21.72 -3.87 -15.69
N VAL A 16 20.43 -3.51 -15.64
CA VAL A 16 19.79 -2.79 -16.77
C VAL A 16 20.48 -1.45 -17.02
N GLY A 17 20.74 -0.68 -15.96
CA GLY A 17 21.47 0.60 -16.08
C GLY A 17 22.88 0.43 -16.62
N LEU A 18 23.64 -0.61 -16.16
CA LEU A 18 24.97 -0.89 -16.63
C LEU A 18 24.98 -1.34 -18.11
N ARG A 19 24.05 -2.19 -18.53
CA ARG A 19 23.89 -2.58 -19.93
C ARG A 19 23.67 -1.38 -20.83
N PHE A 20 22.74 -0.49 -20.44
CA PHE A 20 22.48 0.75 -21.17
C PHE A 20 23.74 1.63 -21.27
N PHE A 21 24.47 1.78 -20.16
CA PHE A 21 25.72 2.57 -20.12
C PHE A 21 26.79 2.02 -21.06
N PHE A 22 27.07 0.72 -21.01
CA PHE A 22 28.07 0.10 -21.90
C PHE A 22 27.67 0.16 -23.37
N GLU A 23 26.38 0.00 -23.67
CA GLU A 23 25.86 0.08 -25.03
C GLU A 23 25.92 1.49 -25.61
N THR A 24 25.46 2.46 -24.84
CA THR A 24 25.22 3.83 -25.34
C THR A 24 26.48 4.71 -25.18
N THR A 25 27.16 4.64 -24.02
CA THR A 25 28.27 5.53 -23.70
C THR A 25 29.62 4.94 -24.08
N CYS A 26 29.86 3.69 -23.73
CA CYS A 26 31.16 3.04 -23.99
C CYS A 26 31.25 2.42 -25.38
N LYS A 27 30.11 2.26 -26.09
CA LYS A 27 30.03 1.59 -27.41
C LYS A 27 30.62 0.18 -27.40
N GLN A 28 30.53 -0.51 -26.29
CA GLN A 28 31.04 -1.89 -26.08
C GLN A 28 29.86 -2.85 -25.87
N PRO A 29 29.19 -3.29 -26.95
CA PRO A 29 28.01 -4.16 -26.82
C PRO A 29 28.35 -5.56 -26.27
N GLU A 30 29.60 -6.04 -26.42
CA GLU A 30 30.07 -7.33 -25.91
C GLU A 30 29.98 -7.47 -24.39
N MET A 31 30.03 -6.35 -23.65
CA MET A 31 29.89 -6.36 -22.20
C MET A 31 28.48 -6.78 -21.70
N LYS A 32 27.50 -6.82 -22.60
CA LYS A 32 26.15 -7.33 -22.25
C LYS A 32 26.16 -8.81 -21.88
N ASP A 33 27.01 -9.58 -22.55
CA ASP A 33 27.07 -11.03 -22.36
C ASP A 33 27.73 -11.43 -21.05
N CYS A 34 28.52 -10.52 -20.46
CA CYS A 34 29.09 -10.68 -19.12
C CYS A 34 28.10 -10.34 -17.98
N LEU A 35 26.99 -9.67 -18.28
CA LEU A 35 26.04 -9.17 -17.31
C LEU A 35 24.80 -10.08 -17.25
N HIS A 36 24.82 -11.09 -16.38
CA HIS A 36 23.72 -12.04 -16.24
C HIS A 36 22.68 -11.59 -15.20
N PHE A 37 21.40 -11.66 -15.57
CA PHE A 37 20.30 -11.44 -14.64
C PHE A 37 20.18 -12.61 -13.66
N ARG A 38 19.88 -12.28 -12.40
CA ARG A 38 19.53 -13.29 -11.40
C ARG A 38 18.04 -13.62 -11.49
N THR A 39 17.72 -14.91 -11.47
CA THR A 39 16.33 -15.38 -11.40
C THR A 39 15.70 -14.95 -10.08
N GLU A 40 14.55 -14.31 -10.15
CA GLU A 40 13.77 -13.94 -8.98
C GLU A 40 12.81 -15.06 -8.62
N PRO A 41 12.91 -15.63 -7.40
CA PRO A 41 11.92 -16.60 -6.95
C PRO A 41 10.55 -15.91 -6.82
N ARG A 42 9.54 -16.39 -7.54
CA ARG A 42 8.17 -15.91 -7.41
C ARG A 42 7.60 -16.35 -6.06
N LYS A 43 7.55 -15.42 -5.12
CA LYS A 43 6.84 -15.62 -3.86
C LYS A 43 5.38 -15.19 -4.06
N LEU A 44 4.47 -16.07 -3.72
CA LEU A 44 3.05 -15.70 -3.67
C LEU A 44 2.85 -14.64 -2.57
N PRO A 45 2.11 -13.56 -2.86
CA PRO A 45 1.78 -12.58 -1.84
C PRO A 45 0.93 -13.22 -0.74
N VAL A 46 1.13 -12.79 0.49
CA VAL A 46 0.24 -13.16 1.60
C VAL A 46 -1.09 -12.45 1.39
N VAL A 47 -2.16 -13.23 1.30
CA VAL A 47 -3.54 -12.72 1.18
C VAL A 47 -4.18 -12.79 2.55
N PHE A 48 -4.71 -11.66 3.01
CA PHE A 48 -5.47 -11.59 4.26
C PHE A 48 -6.91 -12.05 4.06
N SER A 49 -7.46 -12.76 5.05
CA SER A 49 -8.89 -13.05 5.07
C SER A 49 -9.71 -11.78 5.38
N ALA A 50 -11.02 -11.83 5.12
CA ALA A 50 -11.89 -10.69 5.42
C ALA A 50 -11.90 -10.36 6.92
N GLU A 51 -11.84 -11.37 7.78
CA GLU A 51 -11.80 -11.24 9.23
C GLU A 51 -10.50 -10.57 9.69
N GLU A 52 -9.36 -10.96 9.11
CA GLU A 52 -8.05 -10.36 9.41
C GLU A 52 -8.03 -8.89 8.99
N VAL A 53 -8.58 -8.57 7.82
CA VAL A 53 -8.68 -7.18 7.37
C VAL A 53 -9.57 -6.37 8.31
N PHE A 54 -10.71 -6.91 8.73
CA PHE A 54 -11.61 -6.25 9.69
C PHE A 54 -10.88 -5.92 11.00
N GLU A 55 -10.13 -6.86 11.56
CA GLU A 55 -9.35 -6.64 12.78
C GLU A 55 -8.24 -5.59 12.58
N ILE A 56 -7.54 -5.62 11.46
CA ILE A 56 -6.54 -4.61 11.11
C ILE A 56 -7.18 -3.21 11.06
N LEU A 57 -8.33 -3.08 10.40
CA LEU A 57 -9.05 -1.81 10.29
C LEU A 57 -9.58 -1.34 11.65
N ARG A 58 -10.02 -2.25 12.51
CA ARG A 58 -10.52 -1.94 13.86
C ARG A 58 -9.42 -1.40 14.77
N VAL A 59 -8.21 -1.96 14.68
CA VAL A 59 -7.06 -1.63 15.54
C VAL A 59 -6.18 -0.53 14.92
N ALA A 60 -6.55 0.01 13.76
CA ALA A 60 -5.75 1.00 13.06
C ALA A 60 -5.35 2.17 13.98
N PRO A 61 -4.04 2.37 14.26
CA PRO A 61 -3.57 3.35 15.21
C PRO A 61 -3.65 4.77 14.63
N GLY A 62 -3.74 5.75 15.49
CA GLY A 62 -3.59 7.13 15.08
C GLY A 62 -4.61 8.07 15.71
N PRO A 63 -4.41 9.38 15.53
CA PRO A 63 -5.34 10.35 16.04
C PRO A 63 -6.67 10.22 15.29
N ARG A 64 -7.73 9.92 16.03
CA ARG A 64 -9.09 9.86 15.49
C ARG A 64 -9.26 8.76 14.41
N LEU A 65 -10.35 8.81 13.66
CA LEU A 65 -10.72 7.82 12.65
C LEU A 65 -9.95 7.94 11.31
N LYS A 66 -9.06 8.92 11.16
CA LYS A 66 -8.40 9.25 9.89
C LYS A 66 -7.73 8.06 9.19
N TYR A 67 -6.86 7.33 9.90
CA TYR A 67 -6.14 6.19 9.28
C TYR A 67 -7.07 5.01 9.02
N ARG A 68 -8.03 4.78 9.91
CA ARG A 68 -9.07 3.77 9.70
C ARG A 68 -9.86 4.07 8.43
N ALA A 69 -10.33 5.31 8.27
CA ALA A 69 -11.07 5.73 7.07
C ALA A 69 -10.22 5.61 5.79
N ALA A 70 -8.95 6.06 5.82
CA ALA A 70 -8.04 5.97 4.68
C ALA A 70 -7.76 4.52 4.27
N LEU A 71 -7.53 3.62 5.22
CA LEU A 71 -7.32 2.20 4.96
C LEU A 71 -8.60 1.52 4.48
N SER A 72 -9.76 1.86 5.05
CA SER A 72 -11.07 1.33 4.65
C SER A 72 -11.43 1.73 3.22
N ILE A 73 -11.16 2.98 2.81
CA ILE A 73 -11.32 3.39 1.41
C ILE A 73 -10.39 2.58 0.50
N SER A 74 -9.10 2.48 0.85
CA SER A 74 -8.13 1.74 0.06
C SER A 74 -8.58 0.29 -0.19
N TYR A 75 -9.06 -0.38 0.86
CA TYR A 75 -9.55 -1.76 0.78
C TYR A 75 -10.88 -1.86 0.02
N GLY A 76 -11.87 -1.06 0.39
CA GLY A 76 -13.24 -1.17 -0.14
C GLY A 76 -13.40 -0.71 -1.59
N THR A 77 -12.56 0.22 -2.05
CA THR A 77 -12.64 0.77 -3.42
C THR A 77 -11.48 0.31 -4.32
N GLY A 78 -10.47 -0.36 -3.79
CA GLY A 78 -9.28 -0.75 -4.54
C GLY A 78 -8.42 0.41 -5.05
N VAL A 79 -8.56 1.59 -4.45
CA VAL A 79 -7.75 2.78 -4.78
C VAL A 79 -6.35 2.61 -4.20
N ARG A 80 -5.33 2.99 -4.96
CA ARG A 80 -3.92 2.87 -4.52
C ARG A 80 -3.63 3.78 -3.34
N ALA A 81 -2.72 3.36 -2.47
CA ALA A 81 -2.33 4.12 -1.29
C ALA A 81 -1.92 5.57 -1.59
N SER A 82 -1.19 5.81 -2.69
CA SER A 82 -0.82 7.15 -3.12
C SER A 82 -2.03 7.98 -3.58
N GLU A 83 -2.99 7.36 -4.25
CA GLU A 83 -4.20 8.01 -4.71
C GLU A 83 -5.12 8.35 -3.52
N VAL A 84 -5.29 7.42 -2.57
CA VAL A 84 -6.03 7.69 -1.32
C VAL A 84 -5.45 8.87 -0.55
N CYS A 85 -4.12 8.95 -0.48
CA CYS A 85 -3.47 10.06 0.22
C CYS A 85 -3.75 11.42 -0.42
N ASN A 86 -3.97 11.46 -1.73
CA ASN A 86 -4.22 12.68 -2.49
C ASN A 86 -5.70 12.99 -2.74
N LEU A 87 -6.62 12.23 -2.11
CA LEU A 87 -8.06 12.52 -2.21
C LEU A 87 -8.40 13.85 -1.55
N LYS A 88 -9.21 14.62 -2.24
CA LYS A 88 -9.80 15.86 -1.75
C LYS A 88 -11.22 15.59 -1.23
N VAL A 89 -11.72 16.50 -0.43
CA VAL A 89 -13.11 16.45 0.04
C VAL A 89 -14.08 16.51 -1.14
N THR A 90 -13.77 17.32 -2.15
CA THR A 90 -14.57 17.50 -3.37
C THR A 90 -14.64 16.26 -4.24
N ASP A 91 -13.75 15.28 -4.05
CA ASP A 91 -13.71 14.06 -4.83
C ASP A 91 -14.78 13.03 -4.37
N ILE A 92 -15.44 13.28 -3.25
CA ILE A 92 -16.50 12.43 -2.72
C ILE A 92 -17.86 12.92 -3.19
N ASP A 93 -18.47 12.16 -4.09
CA ASP A 93 -19.86 12.39 -4.54
C ASP A 93 -20.79 11.48 -3.72
N SER A 94 -21.36 12.05 -2.66
CA SER A 94 -22.26 11.30 -1.76
C SER A 94 -23.61 10.98 -2.41
N ASP A 95 -24.07 11.79 -3.37
CA ASP A 95 -25.37 11.60 -4.01
C ASP A 95 -25.33 10.43 -5.00
N ARG A 96 -24.23 10.32 -5.70
CA ARG A 96 -24.00 9.24 -6.66
C ARG A 96 -23.26 8.05 -6.08
N MET A 97 -22.83 8.12 -4.81
CA MET A 97 -22.04 7.09 -4.13
C MET A 97 -20.75 6.75 -4.90
N LEU A 98 -20.02 7.79 -5.32
CA LEU A 98 -18.80 7.65 -6.10
C LEU A 98 -17.64 8.42 -5.45
N VAL A 99 -16.44 7.92 -5.67
CA VAL A 99 -15.18 8.62 -5.39
C VAL A 99 -14.49 8.88 -6.73
N HIS A 100 -14.15 10.13 -6.98
CA HIS A 100 -13.40 10.55 -8.15
C HIS A 100 -11.90 10.48 -7.85
N VAL A 101 -11.16 9.70 -8.62
CA VAL A 101 -9.70 9.55 -8.48
C VAL A 101 -9.04 10.29 -9.63
N GLU A 102 -8.48 11.47 -9.32
CA GLU A 102 -7.71 12.26 -10.28
C GLU A 102 -6.31 11.66 -10.49
N LYS A 103 -5.81 11.76 -11.72
CA LYS A 103 -4.43 11.39 -12.08
C LYS A 103 -3.99 10.00 -11.61
N GLY A 104 -4.84 9.01 -11.84
CA GLY A 104 -4.49 7.61 -11.57
C GLY A 104 -3.28 7.13 -12.39
N LYS A 105 -2.98 5.83 -12.34
CA LYS A 105 -1.86 5.24 -13.09
C LYS A 105 -1.99 5.56 -14.59
N GLY A 106 -0.99 6.24 -15.15
CA GLY A 106 -1.00 6.67 -16.55
C GLY A 106 -1.74 7.99 -16.78
N GLY A 107 -2.00 8.81 -15.73
CA GLY A 107 -2.64 10.12 -15.82
C GLY A 107 -4.13 10.07 -16.13
N LYS A 108 -4.78 8.90 -16.04
CA LYS A 108 -6.20 8.73 -16.33
C LYS A 108 -7.04 8.88 -15.06
N ASP A 109 -8.09 9.69 -15.16
CA ASP A 109 -9.10 9.82 -14.10
C ASP A 109 -10.04 8.62 -14.13
N ARG A 110 -10.51 8.22 -12.96
CA ARG A 110 -11.52 7.18 -12.84
C ARG A 110 -12.46 7.43 -11.67
N LYS A 111 -13.67 6.94 -11.79
CA LYS A 111 -14.66 6.92 -10.70
C LYS A 111 -14.73 5.52 -10.14
N VAL A 112 -14.80 5.41 -8.81
CA VAL A 112 -14.96 4.14 -8.08
C VAL A 112 -16.17 4.22 -7.18
N MET A 113 -16.82 3.08 -6.95
CA MET A 113 -18.01 3.02 -6.11
C MET A 113 -17.66 3.18 -4.64
N LEU A 114 -18.48 3.95 -3.93
CA LEU A 114 -18.42 4.16 -2.49
C LEU A 114 -19.55 3.38 -1.83
N SER A 115 -19.23 2.53 -0.85
CA SER A 115 -20.28 1.84 -0.09
C SER A 115 -20.91 2.75 0.99
N PRO A 116 -22.17 2.52 1.35
CA PRO A 116 -22.83 3.31 2.40
C PRO A 116 -22.06 3.33 3.73
N GLY A 117 -21.55 2.19 4.18
CA GLY A 117 -20.76 2.11 5.41
C GLY A 117 -19.44 2.87 5.35
N LEU A 118 -18.79 2.96 4.16
CA LEU A 118 -17.61 3.82 3.99
C LEU A 118 -17.97 5.30 4.03
N LEU A 119 -19.11 5.68 3.47
CA LEU A 119 -19.57 7.07 3.53
C LEU A 119 -19.86 7.50 4.98
N GLU A 120 -20.49 6.63 5.78
CA GLU A 120 -20.72 6.89 7.21
C GLU A 120 -19.41 7.06 7.97
N LEU A 121 -18.45 6.16 7.76
CA LEU A 121 -17.12 6.24 8.38
C LEU A 121 -16.40 7.55 8.01
N LEU A 122 -16.54 8.01 6.76
CA LEU A 122 -16.00 9.29 6.32
C LEU A 122 -16.67 10.46 7.00
N ARG A 123 -18.00 10.44 7.13
CA ARG A 123 -18.76 11.46 7.84
C ARG A 123 -18.38 11.54 9.32
N ASP A 124 -18.16 10.39 9.97
CA ASP A 124 -17.70 10.35 11.35
C ASP A 124 -16.28 10.90 11.49
N SER A 125 -15.38 10.53 10.58
CA SER A 125 -14.02 11.10 10.52
C SER A 125 -14.04 12.61 10.29
N TRP A 126 -14.95 13.10 9.48
CA TRP A 126 -15.18 14.53 9.26
C TRP A 126 -15.67 15.26 10.51
N ARG A 127 -16.66 14.70 11.20
CA ARG A 127 -17.21 15.28 12.44
C ARG A 127 -16.14 15.44 13.51
N GLU A 128 -15.22 14.47 13.62
CA GLU A 128 -14.13 14.54 14.58
C GLU A 128 -13.05 15.58 14.20
N ALA A 129 -12.76 15.74 12.93
CA ALA A 129 -11.73 16.65 12.42
C ALA A 129 -12.04 17.10 11.00
N PRO A 130 -12.76 18.21 10.82
CA PRO A 130 -13.02 18.76 9.49
C PRO A 130 -11.71 19.00 8.74
N PRO A 131 -11.53 18.42 7.54
CA PRO A 131 -10.35 18.64 6.73
C PRO A 131 -10.47 19.93 5.90
N ASP A 132 -9.36 20.63 5.75
CA ASP A 132 -9.26 21.82 4.89
C ASP A 132 -8.71 21.42 3.53
N GLY A 133 -9.60 20.98 2.61
CA GLY A 133 -9.24 20.64 1.24
C GLY A 133 -8.86 19.18 1.03
N TRP A 134 -7.81 18.67 1.65
CA TRP A 134 -7.44 17.24 1.57
C TRP A 134 -8.32 16.39 2.46
N LEU A 135 -8.87 15.29 1.94
CA LEU A 135 -9.69 14.38 2.72
C LEU A 135 -8.92 13.78 3.91
N PHE A 136 -7.64 13.51 3.71
CA PHE A 136 -6.72 13.03 4.73
C PHE A 136 -5.53 13.97 4.86
N PRO A 137 -5.61 15.00 5.73
CA PRO A 137 -4.51 15.94 5.90
C PRO A 137 -3.31 15.30 6.57
N GLY A 138 -2.11 15.69 6.13
CA GLY A 138 -0.83 15.28 6.69
C GLY A 138 -0.39 16.12 7.90
N LYS A 139 0.91 16.23 8.07
CA LYS A 139 1.60 17.16 8.97
C LYS A 139 2.69 17.89 8.17
N PRO A 140 2.59 19.22 7.98
CA PRO A 140 1.51 20.14 8.37
C PRO A 140 0.20 19.86 7.62
N ARG A 141 -0.94 20.42 8.09
CA ARG A 141 -2.28 20.16 7.52
C ARG A 141 -2.47 20.61 6.08
N ILE A 142 -1.64 21.55 5.60
CA ILE A 142 -1.63 22.03 4.21
C ILE A 142 -1.27 20.91 3.23
N ASN A 143 -0.47 19.95 3.67
CA ASN A 143 -0.02 18.84 2.83
C ASN A 143 -0.96 17.62 2.98
N PRO A 144 -1.09 16.79 1.93
CA PRO A 144 -1.82 15.53 2.03
C PRO A 144 -1.09 14.53 2.93
N LEU A 145 -1.79 13.50 3.36
CA LEU A 145 -1.22 12.35 4.05
C LEU A 145 -0.14 11.70 3.17
N SER A 146 1.04 11.40 3.71
CA SER A 146 2.04 10.70 2.90
C SER A 146 1.78 9.20 2.85
N PRO A 147 2.05 8.53 1.72
CA PRO A 147 1.93 7.07 1.60
C PRO A 147 2.76 6.32 2.66
N ARG A 148 3.90 6.89 3.06
CA ARG A 148 4.74 6.33 4.13
C ARG A 148 4.05 6.34 5.49
N GLN A 149 3.29 7.40 5.80
CA GLN A 149 2.51 7.47 7.05
C GLN A 149 1.37 6.46 7.04
N LEU A 150 0.67 6.33 5.91
CA LEU A 150 -0.39 5.32 5.74
C LEU A 150 0.16 3.90 5.88
N HIS A 151 1.30 3.60 5.25
CA HIS A 151 1.96 2.30 5.37
C HIS A 151 2.39 2.00 6.81
N ARG A 152 2.94 2.99 7.54
CA ARG A 152 3.29 2.83 8.96
C ARG A 152 2.07 2.52 9.82
N ALA A 153 0.95 3.19 9.57
CA ALA A 153 -0.31 2.93 10.28
C ALA A 153 -0.81 1.51 10.01
N PHE A 154 -0.77 1.06 8.76
CA PHE A 154 -1.10 -0.32 8.39
C PHE A 154 -0.19 -1.34 9.08
N SER A 155 1.13 -1.14 9.02
CA SER A 155 2.10 -2.07 9.65
C SER A 155 1.92 -2.16 11.16
N ALA A 156 1.62 -1.04 11.82
CA ALA A 156 1.36 -1.02 13.26
C ALA A 156 0.04 -1.72 13.59
N ALA A 157 -1.02 -1.53 12.80
CA ALA A 157 -2.30 -2.21 12.95
C ALA A 157 -2.13 -3.73 12.77
N ASN A 158 -1.45 -4.16 11.72
CA ASN A 158 -1.17 -5.57 11.44
C ASN A 158 -0.35 -6.23 12.57
N CYS A 159 0.64 -5.54 13.12
CA CYS A 159 1.40 -6.04 14.27
C CYS A 159 0.52 -6.17 15.53
N ALA A 160 -0.41 -5.24 15.74
CA ALA A 160 -1.32 -5.25 16.89
C ALA A 160 -2.39 -6.34 16.76
N SER A 161 -2.94 -6.56 15.56
CA SER A 161 -3.93 -7.61 15.28
C SER A 161 -3.34 -9.03 15.34
N CYS A 162 -2.06 -9.20 14.96
CA CYS A 162 -1.37 -10.50 15.00
C CYS A 162 -0.98 -10.99 16.40
N ARG A 163 -1.05 -10.17 17.43
CA ARG A 163 -0.63 -10.57 18.80
C ARG A 163 -1.50 -11.63 19.47
N PRO A 164 -2.82 -11.71 19.28
CA PRO A 164 -3.62 -12.78 19.90
C PRO A 164 -3.54 -14.13 19.20
N SER A 165 -3.23 -14.21 17.91
CA SER A 165 -3.34 -15.47 17.13
C SER A 165 -2.08 -16.34 17.11
N ARG A 166 -0.93 -15.87 17.60
CA ARG A 166 0.31 -16.69 17.65
C ARG A 166 0.25 -17.89 18.58
N SER A 167 -0.72 -17.96 19.49
CA SER A 167 -0.90 -19.13 20.40
C SER A 167 -1.62 -20.32 19.75
N VAL A 168 -2.34 -20.11 18.63
CA VAL A 168 -3.13 -21.17 17.99
C VAL A 168 -2.38 -21.85 16.83
N ALA A 169 -1.44 -21.17 16.18
CA ALA A 169 -0.71 -21.70 15.03
C ALA A 169 0.36 -22.77 15.38
N ARG A 170 0.66 -23.00 16.66
CA ARG A 170 1.71 -23.95 17.10
C ARG A 170 1.21 -25.40 17.29
N LYS A 171 -0.06 -25.71 17.00
CA LYS A 171 -0.65 -27.05 17.19
C LYS A 171 -0.96 -27.84 15.91
N ARG A 172 -0.50 -27.39 14.73
CA ARG A 172 -0.75 -28.13 13.48
C ARG A 172 0.52 -28.48 12.72
N SER A 173 1.39 -29.25 13.33
CA SER A 173 2.37 -30.08 12.62
C SER A 173 2.83 -31.22 13.52
N ALA A 174 1.91 -32.17 13.74
CA ALA A 174 2.32 -33.51 14.11
C ALA A 174 2.47 -34.29 12.80
N PRO A 175 3.61 -34.97 12.53
CA PRO A 175 3.73 -35.84 11.37
C PRO A 175 2.83 -37.05 11.57
N VAL A 176 2.02 -37.33 10.55
CA VAL A 176 1.33 -38.61 10.42
C VAL A 176 2.39 -39.64 10.05
N SER A 177 2.75 -40.50 11.00
CA SER A 177 3.53 -41.72 10.75
C SER A 177 2.60 -42.74 10.10
N VAL A 178 2.99 -43.23 8.94
CA VAL A 178 2.57 -44.50 8.35
C VAL A 178 3.75 -45.46 8.44
#